data_9c523e38073f9babbc920c0f0488e4e9
#
_entry.id   9c523e38073f9babbc920c0f0488e4e9
#
_cell.length_a   1.000
_cell.length_b   1.000
_cell.length_c   1.000
_cell.angle_alpha   90.00
_cell.angle_beta   90.00
_cell.angle_gamma   90.00
#
_symmetry.space_group_name_H-M   'P 1'
#
loop_
_entity.id
_entity.type
_entity.pdbx_description
1 polymer ?
#
loop_
_entity_poly.entity_id
_entity_poly.type
_entity_poly.pdbx_seq_one_letter_code
_entity_poly.pdbx_strand_id
1 'polypeptide(L)'
;MNGHRIIREDKKMTLNGIDISNWQRGIDLSKVPCDFVICKATEGTGYVNPDCNRAYQQAKANGKLLGVYHYANGGSAEAEADYFLSNIQGYIGEAILCLDWEHQDNALCGTGGPARTWISNWCNRIVEKTGVKPLIYASASLYKEVSGIGDYGLWIAQYANNNPTGYQEHPWNEGYYTCAIRQYTSTGRLAGYAGNLDLDIAYMDATAWRKYANPSGEAKPVTPKPVRKSNEQIADEVIAGAWGNGEDRKNRLTQAGYDYNVIQDIVNKKAAPVRKSNDQIASEVIAGQWGDGNDRKNRLAQAGYDYNTIQNIVNQKLGASQAVYYTVQSGDTLSGIASRYGTTWQKLQAMNGISNPNMIYAGQRLRVK
;
A
#
# COMPACT_ATOMS: atom_id res chain seq x y z
N MET A 1 -33.83 21.48 -43.37
CA MET A 1 -33.11 20.22 -43.61
C MET A 1 -31.83 20.26 -42.75
N ASN A 2 -31.90 19.73 -41.56
CA ASN A 2 -30.74 19.65 -40.65
C ASN A 2 -30.06 18.30 -40.89
N GLY A 3 -28.95 18.31 -41.62
CA GLY A 3 -28.14 17.15 -41.83
C GLY A 3 -27.38 16.80 -40.53
N HIS A 4 -27.82 15.78 -39.83
CA HIS A 4 -27.04 15.15 -38.77
C HIS A 4 -25.84 14.47 -39.44
N ARG A 5 -24.68 15.09 -39.29
CA ARG A 5 -23.39 14.50 -39.62
C ARG A 5 -23.11 13.43 -38.57
N ILE A 6 -23.38 12.17 -38.90
CA ILE A 6 -22.93 11.03 -38.11
C ILE A 6 -21.40 11.02 -38.21
N ILE A 7 -20.72 11.48 -37.16
CA ILE A 7 -19.28 11.26 -36.99
C ILE A 7 -19.16 9.75 -36.70
N ARG A 8 -18.77 8.97 -37.72
CA ARG A 8 -18.24 7.65 -37.50
C ARG A 8 -16.93 7.87 -36.75
N GLU A 9 -16.90 7.58 -35.46
CA GLU A 9 -15.64 7.34 -34.75
C GLU A 9 -14.96 6.19 -35.54
N ASP A 10 -13.81 6.46 -36.14
CA ASP A 10 -12.97 5.42 -36.71
C ASP A 10 -12.61 4.45 -35.59
N LYS A 11 -13.20 3.25 -35.62
CA LYS A 11 -13.04 2.24 -34.61
C LYS A 11 -11.57 1.79 -34.64
N LYS A 12 -10.80 2.13 -33.61
CA LYS A 12 -9.40 1.75 -33.49
C LYS A 12 -9.30 0.21 -33.54
N MET A 13 -8.70 -0.31 -34.60
CA MET A 13 -8.62 -1.76 -34.86
C MET A 13 -7.52 -2.45 -34.07
N THR A 14 -6.61 -1.67 -33.46
CA THR A 14 -5.50 -2.16 -32.65
C THR A 14 -5.45 -1.38 -31.33
N LEU A 15 -4.89 -1.99 -30.28
CA LEU A 15 -4.71 -1.40 -28.97
C LEU A 15 -3.23 -1.41 -28.60
N ASN A 16 -2.75 -0.33 -27.98
CA ASN A 16 -1.41 -0.25 -27.42
C ASN A 16 -1.44 -0.52 -25.93
N GLY A 17 -0.57 -1.37 -25.43
CA GLY A 17 -0.52 -1.72 -24.04
C GLY A 17 0.86 -1.95 -23.49
N ILE A 18 0.87 -2.32 -22.23
CA ILE A 18 2.05 -2.73 -21.50
C ILE A 18 1.74 -3.99 -20.71
N ASP A 19 2.74 -4.82 -20.52
CA ASP A 19 2.70 -5.81 -19.45
C ASP A 19 3.70 -5.46 -18.35
N ILE A 20 3.35 -5.83 -17.13
CA ILE A 20 4.09 -5.43 -15.93
C ILE A 20 4.15 -6.54 -14.89
N SER A 21 5.22 -6.51 -14.13
CA SER A 21 5.43 -7.43 -13.01
C SER A 21 5.86 -6.66 -11.75
N ASN A 22 6.49 -7.37 -10.82
CA ASN A 22 7.14 -6.75 -9.66
C ASN A 22 8.30 -5.82 -10.04
N TRP A 23 8.86 -5.93 -11.25
CA TRP A 23 9.92 -5.06 -11.74
C TRP A 23 9.46 -3.62 -11.94
N GLN A 24 8.18 -3.40 -12.25
CA GLN A 24 7.55 -2.09 -12.39
C GLN A 24 6.79 -1.68 -11.11
N ARG A 25 7.14 -2.26 -9.96
CA ARG A 25 6.46 -1.98 -8.68
C ARG A 25 6.35 -0.48 -8.41
N GLY A 26 5.13 -0.05 -8.09
CA GLY A 26 4.85 1.35 -7.80
C GLY A 26 4.62 2.24 -9.03
N ILE A 27 4.60 1.69 -10.25
CA ILE A 27 4.23 2.42 -11.47
C ILE A 27 2.89 3.15 -11.28
N ASP A 28 2.84 4.42 -11.70
CA ASP A 28 1.61 5.22 -11.68
C ASP A 28 0.89 5.13 -13.03
N LEU A 29 -0.04 4.17 -13.12
CA LEU A 29 -0.80 3.90 -14.35
C LEU A 29 -1.78 5.01 -14.73
N SER A 30 -2.00 6.01 -13.89
CA SER A 30 -2.76 7.21 -14.27
C SER A 30 -1.97 8.13 -15.21
N LYS A 31 -0.63 8.01 -15.21
CA LYS A 31 0.29 8.83 -15.99
C LYS A 31 0.84 8.13 -17.24
N VAL A 32 0.75 6.81 -17.29
CA VAL A 32 1.27 6.03 -18.43
C VAL A 32 0.19 5.89 -19.50
N PRO A 33 0.42 6.41 -20.72
CA PRO A 33 -0.55 6.31 -21.81
C PRO A 33 -0.56 4.88 -22.37
N CYS A 34 -1.61 4.12 -22.09
CA CYS A 34 -1.85 2.79 -22.64
C CYS A 34 -3.36 2.49 -22.70
N ASP A 35 -3.77 1.67 -23.67
CA ASP A 35 -5.16 1.20 -23.78
C ASP A 35 -5.42 0.03 -22.86
N PHE A 36 -4.40 -0.84 -22.62
CA PHE A 36 -4.51 -2.00 -21.74
C PHE A 36 -3.26 -2.22 -20.91
N VAL A 37 -3.43 -2.97 -19.81
CA VAL A 37 -2.35 -3.42 -18.94
C VAL A 37 -2.55 -4.90 -18.60
N ILE A 38 -1.50 -5.72 -18.79
CA ILE A 38 -1.47 -7.13 -18.36
C ILE A 38 -0.53 -7.23 -17.16
N CYS A 39 -1.04 -7.67 -16.00
CA CYS A 39 -0.28 -7.72 -14.76
C CYS A 39 0.14 -9.15 -14.42
N LYS A 40 1.43 -9.41 -14.08
CA LYS A 40 1.82 -10.67 -13.44
C LYS A 40 1.00 -10.87 -12.18
N ALA A 41 0.30 -12.00 -12.08
CA ALA A 41 -0.47 -12.33 -10.90
C ALA A 41 0.25 -13.37 -10.03
N THR A 42 0.67 -14.48 -10.64
CA THR A 42 1.27 -15.61 -9.93
C THR A 42 2.41 -16.25 -10.72
N GLU A 43 3.20 -17.10 -10.04
CA GLU A 43 4.23 -17.92 -10.64
C GLU A 43 4.27 -19.27 -9.92
N GLY A 44 4.32 -20.38 -10.67
CA GLY A 44 4.27 -21.73 -10.13
C GLY A 44 3.13 -21.89 -9.13
N THR A 45 3.38 -22.61 -8.03
CA THR A 45 2.40 -22.80 -6.95
C THR A 45 2.75 -22.05 -5.66
N GLY A 46 3.74 -21.16 -5.67
CA GLY A 46 4.31 -20.56 -4.45
C GLY A 46 4.45 -19.03 -4.47
N TYR A 47 4.28 -18.37 -5.61
CA TYR A 47 4.49 -16.92 -5.70
C TYR A 47 3.24 -16.19 -6.14
N VAL A 48 2.91 -15.12 -5.41
CA VAL A 48 1.91 -14.10 -5.77
C VAL A 48 2.61 -12.77 -5.91
N ASN A 49 2.43 -12.10 -7.05
CA ASN A 49 3.01 -10.77 -7.24
C ASN A 49 2.36 -9.77 -6.26
N PRO A 50 3.14 -9.20 -5.31
CA PRO A 50 2.60 -8.33 -4.28
C PRO A 50 2.04 -7.01 -4.81
N ASP A 51 2.44 -6.58 -6.02
CA ASP A 51 1.98 -5.34 -6.64
C ASP A 51 0.79 -5.54 -7.60
N CYS A 52 0.45 -6.79 -7.95
CA CYS A 52 -0.59 -7.09 -8.93
C CYS A 52 -1.92 -6.39 -8.63
N ASN A 53 -2.44 -6.56 -7.41
CA ASN A 53 -3.75 -5.99 -7.09
C ASN A 53 -3.75 -4.45 -7.11
N ARG A 54 -2.67 -3.81 -6.64
CA ARG A 54 -2.55 -2.34 -6.69
C ARG A 54 -2.58 -1.85 -8.13
N ALA A 55 -1.73 -2.43 -8.98
CA ALA A 55 -1.62 -2.05 -10.39
C ALA A 55 -2.93 -2.33 -11.14
N TYR A 56 -3.53 -3.52 -10.94
CA TYR A 56 -4.81 -3.90 -11.53
C TYR A 56 -5.93 -2.91 -11.19
N GLN A 57 -6.10 -2.57 -9.91
CA GLN A 57 -7.15 -1.64 -9.47
C GLN A 57 -6.90 -0.22 -10.00
N GLN A 58 -5.64 0.20 -10.07
CA GLN A 58 -5.31 1.50 -10.64
C GLN A 58 -5.59 1.54 -12.17
N ALA A 59 -5.22 0.48 -12.91
CA ALA A 59 -5.56 0.35 -14.33
C ALA A 59 -7.08 0.41 -14.54
N LYS A 60 -7.84 -0.34 -13.76
CA LYS A 60 -9.31 -0.36 -13.78
C LYS A 60 -9.90 1.03 -13.51
N ALA A 61 -9.43 1.72 -12.47
CA ALA A 61 -9.90 3.07 -12.11
C ALA A 61 -9.61 4.11 -13.21
N ASN A 62 -8.59 3.88 -14.04
CA ASN A 62 -8.23 4.73 -15.16
C ASN A 62 -8.84 4.25 -16.51
N GLY A 63 -9.83 3.35 -16.46
CA GLY A 63 -10.57 2.89 -17.64
C GLY A 63 -9.78 2.04 -18.64
N LYS A 64 -8.61 1.52 -18.22
CA LYS A 64 -7.78 0.68 -19.07
C LYS A 64 -8.39 -0.73 -19.19
N LEU A 65 -8.18 -1.38 -20.30
CA LEU A 65 -8.51 -2.79 -20.48
C LEU A 65 -7.53 -3.64 -19.67
N LEU A 66 -8.00 -4.77 -19.15
CA LEU A 66 -7.31 -5.52 -18.10
C LEU A 66 -6.89 -6.91 -18.58
N GLY A 67 -5.70 -7.33 -18.18
CA GLY A 67 -5.21 -8.69 -18.32
C GLY A 67 -4.42 -9.10 -17.07
N VAL A 68 -4.31 -10.40 -16.84
CA VAL A 68 -3.45 -10.98 -15.81
C VAL A 68 -2.78 -12.24 -16.32
N TYR A 69 -1.53 -12.47 -15.90
CA TYR A 69 -0.80 -13.64 -16.33
C TYR A 69 -0.22 -14.48 -15.19
N HIS A 70 -0.06 -15.76 -15.49
CA HIS A 70 0.60 -16.76 -14.68
C HIS A 70 1.92 -17.17 -15.34
N TYR A 71 3.03 -17.05 -14.63
CA TYR A 71 4.33 -17.53 -15.07
C TYR A 71 4.49 -19.01 -14.72
N ALA A 72 4.67 -19.86 -15.73
CA ALA A 72 4.74 -21.30 -15.54
C ALA A 72 6.12 -21.77 -15.09
N ASN A 73 6.17 -22.59 -14.05
CA ASN A 73 7.40 -23.26 -13.60
C ASN A 73 7.50 -24.73 -14.07
N GLY A 74 6.48 -25.22 -14.79
CA GLY A 74 6.50 -26.59 -15.34
C GLY A 74 6.29 -27.69 -14.31
N GLY A 75 5.67 -27.40 -13.16
CA GLY A 75 5.22 -28.38 -12.18
C GLY A 75 3.97 -29.14 -12.66
N SER A 76 2.98 -29.40 -11.77
CA SER A 76 1.67 -29.92 -12.21
C SER A 76 0.89 -28.80 -12.88
N ALA A 77 0.48 -29.00 -14.13
CA ALA A 77 -0.31 -28.04 -14.88
C ALA A 77 -1.62 -27.65 -14.18
N GLU A 78 -2.30 -28.67 -13.64
CA GLU A 78 -3.56 -28.48 -12.93
C GLU A 78 -3.36 -27.73 -11.60
N ALA A 79 -2.28 -28.04 -10.87
CA ALA A 79 -1.98 -27.36 -9.61
C ALA A 79 -1.60 -25.89 -9.84
N GLU A 80 -0.80 -25.58 -10.87
CA GLU A 80 -0.45 -24.20 -11.24
C GLU A 80 -1.69 -23.42 -11.72
N ALA A 81 -2.57 -24.05 -12.51
CA ALA A 81 -3.84 -23.46 -12.93
C ALA A 81 -4.76 -23.14 -11.75
N ASP A 82 -4.95 -24.11 -10.83
CA ASP A 82 -5.77 -23.93 -9.64
C ASP A 82 -5.18 -22.85 -8.70
N TYR A 83 -3.85 -22.81 -8.59
CA TYR A 83 -3.16 -21.75 -7.83
C TYR A 83 -3.40 -20.37 -8.44
N PHE A 84 -3.23 -20.22 -9.76
CA PHE A 84 -3.55 -18.99 -10.47
C PHE A 84 -4.98 -18.57 -10.21
N LEU A 85 -5.95 -19.45 -10.47
CA LEU A 85 -7.38 -19.17 -10.32
C LEU A 85 -7.75 -18.77 -8.89
N SER A 86 -7.18 -19.41 -7.86
CA SER A 86 -7.44 -19.08 -6.47
C SER A 86 -7.02 -17.64 -6.11
N ASN A 87 -5.97 -17.12 -6.79
CA ASN A 87 -5.44 -15.78 -6.54
C ASN A 87 -6.07 -14.68 -7.41
N ILE A 88 -6.80 -15.04 -8.48
CA ILE A 88 -7.39 -14.08 -9.42
C ILE A 88 -8.93 -14.10 -9.45
N GLN A 89 -9.61 -14.73 -8.50
CA GLN A 89 -11.07 -14.91 -8.52
C GLN A 89 -11.86 -13.63 -8.81
N GLY A 90 -11.40 -12.48 -8.29
CA GLY A 90 -12.03 -11.18 -8.53
C GLY A 90 -11.78 -10.58 -9.92
N TYR A 91 -10.89 -11.17 -10.74
CA TYR A 91 -10.52 -10.66 -12.07
C TYR A 91 -11.13 -11.48 -13.21
N ILE A 92 -11.61 -12.71 -12.92
CA ILE A 92 -12.23 -13.60 -13.89
C ILE A 92 -13.51 -12.94 -14.44
N GLY A 93 -13.62 -12.83 -15.76
CA GLY A 93 -14.73 -12.15 -16.43
C GLY A 93 -14.57 -10.64 -16.59
N GLU A 94 -13.44 -10.07 -16.11
CA GLU A 94 -13.05 -8.69 -16.37
C GLU A 94 -11.73 -8.60 -17.12
N ALA A 95 -10.78 -9.50 -16.83
CA ALA A 95 -9.44 -9.51 -17.40
C ALA A 95 -9.26 -10.67 -18.37
N ILE A 96 -8.47 -10.44 -19.43
CA ILE A 96 -7.91 -11.54 -20.22
C ILE A 96 -6.97 -12.33 -19.33
N LEU A 97 -7.08 -13.67 -19.37
CA LEU A 97 -6.23 -14.59 -18.63
C LEU A 97 -5.10 -15.07 -19.53
N CYS A 98 -3.84 -15.05 -19.05
CA CYS A 98 -2.71 -15.44 -19.85
C CYS A 98 -1.84 -16.48 -19.13
N LEU A 99 -1.32 -17.44 -19.89
CA LEU A 99 -0.21 -18.29 -19.51
C LEU A 99 1.07 -17.67 -20.06
N ASP A 100 2.07 -17.49 -19.25
CA ASP A 100 3.41 -17.06 -19.62
C ASP A 100 4.33 -18.28 -19.64
N TRP A 101 4.77 -18.67 -20.85
CA TRP A 101 5.55 -19.88 -21.14
C TRP A 101 6.96 -19.52 -21.59
N GLU A 102 7.91 -19.62 -20.68
CA GLU A 102 9.30 -19.25 -20.90
C GLU A 102 10.29 -20.30 -20.37
N HIS A 103 11.57 -20.21 -20.81
CA HIS A 103 12.62 -21.14 -20.40
C HIS A 103 13.09 -20.95 -18.95
N GLN A 104 13.05 -19.73 -18.45
CA GLN A 104 13.59 -19.47 -17.12
C GLN A 104 12.74 -20.18 -16.07
N ASP A 105 13.39 -20.96 -15.20
CA ASP A 105 12.77 -21.73 -14.11
C ASP A 105 11.73 -22.79 -14.56
N ASN A 106 11.70 -23.13 -15.86
CA ASN A 106 10.78 -24.10 -16.44
C ASN A 106 11.52 -25.14 -17.30
N ALA A 107 11.84 -26.28 -16.71
CA ALA A 107 12.57 -27.35 -17.37
C ALA A 107 11.79 -28.05 -18.50
N LEU A 108 10.46 -27.87 -18.57
CA LEU A 108 9.64 -28.43 -19.66
C LEU A 108 9.65 -27.56 -20.91
N CYS A 109 9.97 -26.27 -20.78
CA CYS A 109 9.98 -25.36 -21.90
C CYS A 109 11.06 -25.77 -22.91
N GLY A 110 10.70 -25.85 -24.19
CA GLY A 110 11.56 -26.32 -25.26
C GLY A 110 11.58 -27.84 -25.46
N THR A 111 10.81 -28.63 -24.69
CA THR A 111 10.79 -30.11 -24.80
C THR A 111 9.81 -30.63 -25.86
N GLY A 112 9.08 -29.73 -26.54
CA GLY A 112 8.15 -30.10 -27.62
C GLY A 112 6.89 -30.80 -27.11
N GLY A 113 6.76 -32.11 -27.33
CA GLY A 113 5.55 -32.86 -26.95
C GLY A 113 5.14 -32.74 -25.48
N PRO A 114 6.03 -32.99 -24.51
CA PRO A 114 5.73 -32.80 -23.08
C PRO A 114 5.27 -31.39 -22.74
N ALA A 115 5.95 -30.36 -23.28
CA ALA A 115 5.56 -28.96 -23.10
C ALA A 115 4.14 -28.68 -23.62
N ARG A 116 3.85 -29.12 -24.86
CA ARG A 116 2.52 -28.96 -25.48
C ARG A 116 1.40 -29.62 -24.67
N THR A 117 1.68 -30.81 -24.11
CA THR A 117 0.72 -31.51 -23.22
C THR A 117 0.48 -30.71 -21.95
N TRP A 118 1.53 -30.21 -21.31
CA TRP A 118 1.42 -29.39 -20.12
C TRP A 118 0.61 -28.11 -20.37
N ILE A 119 0.95 -27.37 -21.43
CA ILE A 119 0.23 -26.13 -21.83
C ILE A 119 -1.24 -26.43 -22.07
N SER A 120 -1.54 -27.52 -22.82
CA SER A 120 -2.90 -27.94 -23.07
C SER A 120 -3.69 -28.24 -21.81
N ASN A 121 -3.10 -28.98 -20.87
CA ASN A 121 -3.71 -29.32 -19.59
C ASN A 121 -4.01 -28.07 -18.76
N TRP A 122 -3.03 -27.16 -18.66
CA TRP A 122 -3.22 -25.88 -17.94
C TRP A 122 -4.36 -25.07 -18.56
N CYS A 123 -4.33 -24.85 -19.86
CA CYS A 123 -5.38 -24.11 -20.57
C CYS A 123 -6.76 -24.76 -20.44
N ASN A 124 -6.85 -26.07 -20.58
CA ASN A 124 -8.09 -26.82 -20.42
C ASN A 124 -8.64 -26.66 -18.98
N ARG A 125 -7.76 -26.70 -17.96
CA ARG A 125 -8.16 -26.48 -16.58
C ARG A 125 -8.74 -25.08 -16.36
N ILE A 126 -8.13 -24.03 -16.97
CA ILE A 126 -8.68 -22.68 -16.93
C ILE A 126 -10.08 -22.63 -17.55
N VAL A 127 -10.24 -23.20 -18.75
CA VAL A 127 -11.54 -23.22 -19.44
C VAL A 127 -12.59 -24.00 -18.65
N GLU A 128 -12.25 -25.18 -18.13
CA GLU A 128 -13.13 -25.99 -17.27
C GLU A 128 -13.69 -25.17 -16.10
N LYS A 129 -12.83 -24.42 -15.43
CA LYS A 129 -13.19 -23.69 -14.22
C LYS A 129 -13.86 -22.34 -14.46
N THR A 130 -13.61 -21.70 -15.60
CA THR A 130 -14.02 -20.31 -15.83
C THR A 130 -14.88 -20.11 -17.06
N GLY A 131 -14.83 -21.01 -18.03
CA GLY A 131 -15.39 -20.81 -19.38
C GLY A 131 -14.58 -19.81 -20.24
N VAL A 132 -13.48 -19.25 -19.71
CA VAL A 132 -12.62 -18.27 -20.40
C VAL A 132 -11.44 -18.98 -21.03
N LYS A 133 -11.20 -18.77 -22.32
CA LYS A 133 -10.00 -19.28 -23.01
C LYS A 133 -8.81 -18.37 -22.70
N PRO A 134 -7.71 -18.86 -22.14
CA PRO A 134 -6.53 -18.04 -21.91
C PRO A 134 -5.78 -17.76 -23.21
N LEU A 135 -4.97 -16.67 -23.20
CA LEU A 135 -3.89 -16.47 -24.16
C LEU A 135 -2.65 -17.25 -23.71
N ILE A 136 -1.83 -17.65 -24.66
CA ILE A 136 -0.51 -18.26 -24.38
C ILE A 136 0.55 -17.28 -24.84
N TYR A 137 1.34 -16.75 -23.89
CA TYR A 137 2.52 -15.95 -24.17
C TYR A 137 3.74 -16.87 -24.32
N ALA A 138 4.56 -16.54 -25.32
CA ALA A 138 5.87 -17.14 -25.50
C ALA A 138 6.76 -16.26 -26.39
N SER A 139 8.07 -16.44 -26.29
CA SER A 139 8.98 -15.88 -27.28
C SER A 139 8.78 -16.50 -28.67
N ALA A 140 9.11 -15.75 -29.70
CA ALA A 140 9.01 -16.21 -31.09
C ALA A 140 9.77 -17.51 -31.39
N SER A 141 10.85 -17.77 -30.65
CA SER A 141 11.63 -19.03 -30.73
C SER A 141 10.80 -20.25 -30.34
N LEU A 142 9.82 -20.10 -29.48
CA LEU A 142 8.92 -21.13 -28.98
C LEU A 142 7.61 -21.22 -29.76
N TYR A 143 7.43 -20.44 -30.83
CA TYR A 143 6.18 -20.37 -31.59
C TYR A 143 5.66 -21.75 -32.02
N LYS A 144 6.53 -22.64 -32.49
CA LYS A 144 6.14 -24.00 -32.87
C LYS A 144 5.64 -24.86 -31.69
N GLU A 145 6.11 -24.54 -30.50
CA GLU A 145 5.72 -25.24 -29.29
C GLU A 145 4.32 -24.82 -28.81
N VAL A 146 3.99 -23.54 -28.94
CA VAL A 146 2.73 -22.99 -28.44
C VAL A 146 1.62 -22.91 -29.50
N SER A 147 1.97 -22.82 -30.79
CA SER A 147 0.99 -22.69 -31.87
C SER A 147 0.21 -23.99 -32.12
N GLY A 148 -1.10 -23.85 -32.48
CA GLY A 148 -1.96 -25.00 -32.79
C GLY A 148 -2.26 -25.89 -31.56
N ILE A 149 -2.15 -25.38 -30.35
CA ILE A 149 -2.67 -26.03 -29.15
C ILE A 149 -4.12 -25.55 -28.99
N GLY A 150 -5.08 -26.43 -29.29
CA GLY A 150 -6.50 -26.06 -29.29
C GLY A 150 -6.76 -24.83 -30.19
N ASP A 151 -7.73 -24.00 -29.80
CA ASP A 151 -8.01 -22.69 -30.42
C ASP A 151 -7.73 -21.55 -29.43
N TYR A 152 -6.60 -21.63 -28.73
CA TYR A 152 -6.11 -20.60 -27.83
C TYR A 152 -5.40 -19.51 -28.62
N GLY A 153 -5.69 -18.25 -28.29
CA GLY A 153 -4.98 -17.12 -28.85
C GLY A 153 -3.54 -17.04 -28.36
N LEU A 154 -2.67 -16.43 -29.15
CA LEU A 154 -1.26 -16.31 -28.82
C LEU A 154 -0.90 -14.85 -28.52
N TRP A 155 0.02 -14.68 -27.58
CA TRP A 155 0.72 -13.44 -27.29
C TRP A 155 2.22 -13.71 -27.51
N ILE A 156 2.78 -13.18 -28.60
CA ILE A 156 4.13 -13.55 -29.05
C ILE A 156 5.10 -12.39 -28.87
N ALA A 157 6.22 -12.67 -28.17
CA ALA A 157 7.30 -11.73 -28.00
C ALA A 157 8.36 -11.91 -29.11
N GLN A 158 8.62 -10.80 -29.84
CA GLN A 158 9.70 -10.74 -30.82
C GLN A 158 10.20 -9.31 -30.97
N TYR A 159 11.46 -9.09 -30.63
CA TYR A 159 12.10 -7.78 -30.64
C TYR A 159 13.00 -7.61 -31.86
N ALA A 160 12.97 -6.43 -32.48
CA ALA A 160 13.91 -6.07 -33.53
C ALA A 160 15.34 -5.88 -33.00
N ASN A 161 15.43 -5.25 -31.83
CA ASN A 161 16.65 -4.94 -31.09
C ASN A 161 16.28 -4.48 -29.67
N ASN A 162 17.28 -4.10 -28.89
CA ASN A 162 17.10 -3.60 -27.51
C ASN A 162 17.20 -2.08 -27.40
N ASN A 163 17.04 -1.33 -28.51
CA ASN A 163 17.03 0.13 -28.45
C ASN A 163 15.73 0.64 -27.81
N PRO A 164 15.80 1.67 -26.98
CA PRO A 164 14.59 2.30 -26.44
C PRO A 164 13.65 2.81 -27.54
N THR A 165 12.35 2.52 -27.41
CA THR A 165 11.33 2.97 -28.35
C THR A 165 10.03 3.32 -27.63
N GLY A 166 9.22 4.17 -28.23
CA GLY A 166 7.81 4.35 -27.88
C GLY A 166 6.90 3.35 -28.59
N TYR A 167 5.60 3.61 -28.57
CA TYR A 167 4.64 2.79 -29.32
C TYR A 167 4.93 2.82 -30.81
N GLN A 168 4.79 1.64 -31.43
CA GLN A 168 4.96 1.44 -32.87
C GLN A 168 3.62 1.00 -33.48
N GLU A 169 3.21 1.66 -34.53
CA GLU A 169 1.99 1.31 -35.26
C GLU A 169 2.16 -0.01 -36.03
N HIS A 170 3.35 -0.23 -36.56
CA HIS A 170 3.74 -1.43 -37.32
C HIS A 170 5.10 -1.94 -36.79
N PRO A 171 5.11 -2.80 -35.75
CA PRO A 171 6.34 -3.37 -35.24
C PRO A 171 7.08 -4.20 -36.28
N TRP A 172 8.42 -4.22 -36.20
CA TRP A 172 9.25 -5.02 -37.09
C TRP A 172 8.78 -6.47 -37.20
N ASN A 173 8.75 -7.00 -38.42
CA ASN A 173 8.31 -8.37 -38.74
C ASN A 173 6.84 -8.67 -38.36
N GLU A 174 6.01 -7.64 -38.40
CA GLU A 174 4.57 -7.77 -38.17
C GLU A 174 3.95 -8.74 -39.18
N GLY A 175 3.03 -9.60 -38.72
CA GLY A 175 2.34 -10.60 -39.53
C GLY A 175 3.12 -11.90 -39.78
N TYR A 176 4.40 -12.00 -39.38
CA TYR A 176 5.16 -13.26 -39.53
C TYR A 176 4.62 -14.39 -38.64
N TYR A 177 4.15 -14.04 -37.43
CA TYR A 177 3.50 -14.96 -36.53
C TYR A 177 2.03 -14.58 -36.36
N THR A 178 1.13 -15.55 -36.49
CA THR A 178 -0.28 -15.32 -36.15
C THR A 178 -0.42 -15.21 -34.63
N CYS A 179 -0.82 -14.06 -34.14
CA CYS A 179 -1.02 -13.80 -32.70
C CYS A 179 -2.12 -12.76 -32.47
N ALA A 180 -2.73 -12.80 -31.32
CA ALA A 180 -3.71 -11.83 -30.86
C ALA A 180 -3.03 -10.59 -30.26
N ILE A 181 -1.90 -10.78 -29.59
CA ILE A 181 -1.06 -9.72 -29.00
C ILE A 181 0.38 -9.97 -29.43
N ARG A 182 1.10 -8.89 -29.68
CA ARG A 182 2.54 -8.92 -29.92
C ARG A 182 3.26 -8.01 -28.95
N GLN A 183 4.21 -8.57 -28.21
CA GLN A 183 5.19 -7.82 -27.44
C GLN A 183 6.41 -7.57 -28.35
N TYR A 184 6.75 -6.33 -28.60
CA TYR A 184 7.79 -6.01 -29.59
C TYR A 184 9.03 -5.33 -29.03
N THR A 185 9.05 -5.04 -27.73
CA THR A 185 10.22 -4.55 -27.00
C THR A 185 10.05 -4.74 -25.50
N SER A 186 11.17 -4.90 -24.79
CA SER A 186 11.29 -4.85 -23.33
C SER A 186 12.07 -3.61 -22.85
N THR A 187 12.35 -2.67 -23.75
CA THR A 187 13.07 -1.43 -23.46
C THR A 187 12.25 -0.20 -23.84
N GLY A 188 10.94 -0.33 -23.77
CA GLY A 188 10.00 0.74 -24.08
C GLY A 188 10.15 1.94 -23.15
N ARG A 189 9.85 3.14 -23.71
CA ARG A 189 9.84 4.40 -23.00
C ARG A 189 8.53 5.11 -23.22
N LEU A 190 7.77 5.33 -22.17
CA LEU A 190 6.51 6.05 -22.20
C LEU A 190 6.54 7.20 -21.20
N ALA A 191 5.77 8.25 -21.47
CA ALA A 191 5.55 9.31 -20.50
C ALA A 191 4.99 8.72 -19.20
N GLY A 192 5.37 9.30 -18.06
CA GLY A 192 4.88 8.89 -16.75
C GLY A 192 5.64 7.74 -16.08
N TYR A 193 6.62 7.11 -16.77
CA TYR A 193 7.49 6.12 -16.17
C TYR A 193 8.93 6.22 -16.69
N ALA A 194 9.90 6.24 -15.77
CA ALA A 194 11.32 6.44 -16.13
C ALA A 194 12.07 5.13 -16.47
N GLY A 195 11.51 3.98 -16.12
CA GLY A 195 12.10 2.65 -16.34
C GLY A 195 11.82 2.07 -17.71
N ASN A 196 12.29 0.84 -17.93
CA ASN A 196 11.93 0.04 -19.09
C ASN A 196 10.52 -0.52 -18.95
N LEU A 197 9.80 -0.57 -20.05
CA LEU A 197 8.48 -1.17 -20.17
C LEU A 197 8.46 -2.18 -21.31
N ASP A 198 7.76 -3.27 -21.10
CA ASP A 198 7.34 -4.16 -22.17
C ASP A 198 6.18 -3.49 -22.90
N LEU A 199 6.35 -3.30 -24.23
CA LEU A 199 5.32 -2.65 -25.06
C LEU A 199 4.67 -3.67 -25.99
N ASP A 200 3.34 -3.61 -25.99
CA ASP A 200 2.48 -4.52 -26.71
C ASP A 200 1.59 -3.81 -27.73
N ILE A 201 1.28 -4.51 -28.79
CA ILE A 201 0.17 -4.20 -29.70
C ILE A 201 -0.81 -5.37 -29.72
N ALA A 202 -2.08 -5.12 -29.42
CA ALA A 202 -3.14 -6.10 -29.59
C ALA A 202 -3.89 -5.87 -30.91
N TYR A 203 -4.03 -6.92 -31.72
CA TYR A 203 -4.71 -6.90 -33.01
C TYR A 203 -6.22 -7.12 -32.84
N MET A 204 -6.81 -6.34 -31.95
CA MET A 204 -8.25 -6.36 -31.68
C MET A 204 -8.70 -5.00 -31.13
N ASP A 205 -10.00 -4.72 -31.24
CA ASP A 205 -10.60 -3.55 -30.61
C ASP A 205 -11.01 -3.83 -29.14
N ALA A 206 -11.39 -2.78 -28.43
CA ALA A 206 -11.82 -2.87 -27.03
C ALA A 206 -13.05 -3.78 -26.81
N THR A 207 -13.91 -3.92 -27.83
CA THR A 207 -15.08 -4.80 -27.76
C THR A 207 -14.66 -6.27 -27.81
N ALA A 208 -13.75 -6.61 -28.74
CA ALA A 208 -13.17 -7.94 -28.84
C ALA A 208 -12.38 -8.31 -27.59
N TRP A 209 -11.60 -7.38 -27.02
CA TRP A 209 -10.90 -7.57 -25.73
C TRP A 209 -11.86 -7.98 -24.61
N ARG A 210 -12.94 -7.20 -24.42
CA ARG A 210 -13.94 -7.50 -23.38
C ARG A 210 -14.65 -8.83 -23.62
N LYS A 211 -14.95 -9.15 -24.88
CA LYS A 211 -15.55 -10.44 -25.25
C LYS A 211 -14.59 -11.61 -25.00
N TYR A 212 -13.29 -11.41 -25.20
CA TYR A 212 -12.26 -12.40 -24.89
C TYR A 212 -12.18 -12.64 -23.35
N ALA A 213 -12.17 -11.56 -22.57
CA ALA A 213 -12.17 -11.65 -21.10
C ALA A 213 -13.45 -12.23 -20.50
N ASN A 214 -14.61 -12.05 -21.19
CA ASN A 214 -15.92 -12.52 -20.77
C ASN A 214 -16.73 -13.05 -21.96
N PRO A 215 -16.51 -14.29 -22.39
CA PRO A 215 -17.20 -14.84 -23.55
C PRO A 215 -18.72 -14.97 -23.40
N SER A 216 -19.21 -15.23 -22.19
CA SER A 216 -20.64 -15.35 -21.90
C SER A 216 -21.40 -14.02 -21.96
N GLY A 217 -20.70 -12.90 -21.78
CA GLY A 217 -21.32 -11.59 -21.68
C GLY A 217 -22.21 -11.41 -20.44
N GLU A 218 -22.36 -12.45 -19.64
CA GLU A 218 -23.10 -12.36 -18.39
C GLU A 218 -22.29 -11.50 -17.40
N ALA A 219 -22.95 -10.48 -16.86
CA ALA A 219 -22.43 -9.82 -15.67
C ALA A 219 -22.37 -10.88 -14.57
N LYS A 220 -21.18 -11.43 -14.29
CA LYS A 220 -21.03 -12.29 -13.10
C LYS A 220 -21.55 -11.50 -11.90
N PRO A 221 -22.35 -12.17 -11.04
CA PRO A 221 -22.60 -11.58 -9.72
C PRO A 221 -21.24 -11.21 -9.17
N VAL A 222 -21.06 -9.94 -8.84
CA VAL A 222 -19.90 -9.48 -8.11
C VAL A 222 -20.00 -10.19 -6.76
N THR A 223 -19.49 -11.42 -6.69
CA THR A 223 -19.09 -11.96 -5.40
C THR A 223 -18.03 -10.97 -4.95
N PRO A 224 -18.28 -10.18 -3.89
CA PRO A 224 -17.26 -9.31 -3.40
C PRO A 224 -16.05 -10.22 -3.15
N LYS A 225 -14.94 -10.01 -3.89
CA LYS A 225 -13.66 -10.54 -3.46
C LYS A 225 -13.59 -10.13 -2.00
N PRO A 226 -13.29 -11.01 -1.05
CA PRO A 226 -13.10 -10.58 0.32
C PRO A 226 -12.15 -9.39 0.23
N VAL A 227 -12.66 -8.22 0.61
CA VAL A 227 -11.92 -6.96 0.50
C VAL A 227 -10.61 -7.25 1.20
N ARG A 228 -9.50 -7.21 0.43
CA ARG A 228 -8.19 -7.48 1.01
C ARG A 228 -8.07 -6.53 2.19
N LYS A 229 -7.98 -7.10 3.38
CA LYS A 229 -7.89 -6.32 4.61
C LYS A 229 -6.75 -5.32 4.47
N SER A 230 -6.94 -4.13 4.97
CA SER A 230 -5.87 -3.13 4.97
C SER A 230 -4.70 -3.63 5.83
N ASN A 231 -3.52 -3.07 5.64
CA ASN A 231 -2.38 -3.40 6.48
C ASN A 231 -2.66 -3.12 7.95
N GLU A 232 -3.47 -2.10 8.26
CA GLU A 232 -3.93 -1.79 9.61
C GLU A 232 -4.82 -2.88 10.20
N GLN A 233 -5.76 -3.41 9.41
CA GLN A 233 -6.63 -4.51 9.82
C GLN A 233 -5.85 -5.81 10.05
N ILE A 234 -4.87 -6.10 9.19
CA ILE A 234 -3.98 -7.24 9.37
C ILE A 234 -3.09 -7.06 10.61
N ALA A 235 -2.59 -5.85 10.86
CA ALA A 235 -1.83 -5.55 12.07
C ALA A 235 -2.66 -5.76 13.35
N ASP A 236 -3.95 -5.42 13.34
CA ASP A 236 -4.86 -5.69 14.45
C ASP A 236 -5.06 -7.20 14.66
N GLU A 237 -5.18 -7.98 13.59
CA GLU A 237 -5.26 -9.44 13.66
C GLU A 237 -3.95 -10.08 14.14
N VAL A 238 -2.80 -9.51 13.76
CA VAL A 238 -1.49 -9.92 14.28
C VAL A 238 -1.41 -9.68 15.79
N ILE A 239 -1.87 -8.52 16.26
CA ILE A 239 -1.93 -8.19 17.70
C ILE A 239 -2.89 -9.13 18.42
N ALA A 240 -4.00 -9.51 17.80
CA ALA A 240 -4.95 -10.49 18.33
C ALA A 240 -4.45 -11.95 18.27
N GLY A 241 -3.24 -12.21 17.71
CA GLY A 241 -2.63 -13.53 17.66
C GLY A 241 -3.05 -14.42 16.49
N ALA A 242 -3.88 -13.93 15.55
CA ALA A 242 -4.42 -14.72 14.45
C ALA A 242 -3.37 -15.20 13.42
N TRP A 243 -2.20 -14.57 13.39
CA TRP A 243 -1.16 -14.81 12.40
C TRP A 243 0.07 -15.57 12.93
N GLY A 244 -0.01 -16.15 14.13
CA GLY A 244 1.12 -16.86 14.73
C GLY A 244 2.26 -15.93 15.17
N ASN A 245 3.47 -16.48 15.35
CA ASN A 245 4.63 -15.74 15.86
C ASN A 245 5.89 -15.99 15.01
N GLY A 246 6.84 -15.06 15.07
CA GLY A 246 8.17 -15.20 14.47
C GLY A 246 8.11 -15.55 12.98
N GLU A 247 8.83 -16.58 12.56
CA GLU A 247 8.94 -17.00 11.15
C GLU A 247 7.62 -17.56 10.60
N ASP A 248 6.79 -18.22 11.44
CA ASP A 248 5.46 -18.68 11.03
C ASP A 248 4.57 -17.50 10.62
N ARG A 249 4.56 -16.40 11.40
CA ARG A 249 3.86 -15.17 11.04
C ARG A 249 4.36 -14.59 9.72
N LYS A 250 5.67 -14.52 9.55
CA LYS A 250 6.28 -13.99 8.33
C LYS A 250 5.84 -14.80 7.11
N ASN A 251 5.90 -16.12 7.19
CA ASN A 251 5.49 -17.01 6.11
C ASN A 251 4.00 -16.86 5.77
N ARG A 252 3.12 -16.85 6.76
CA ARG A 252 1.66 -16.69 6.55
C ARG A 252 1.32 -15.34 5.94
N LEU A 253 1.91 -14.25 6.41
CA LEU A 253 1.67 -12.92 5.86
C LEU A 253 2.17 -12.82 4.42
N THR A 254 3.35 -13.38 4.13
CA THR A 254 3.91 -13.42 2.77
C THR A 254 3.04 -14.26 1.85
N GLN A 255 2.59 -15.45 2.28
CA GLN A 255 1.68 -16.31 1.51
C GLN A 255 0.33 -15.62 1.26
N ALA A 256 -0.17 -14.83 2.20
CA ALA A 256 -1.37 -14.03 2.03
C ALA A 256 -1.12 -12.74 1.22
N GLY A 257 0.10 -12.55 0.70
CA GLY A 257 0.47 -11.41 -0.15
C GLY A 257 0.71 -10.11 0.60
N TYR A 258 0.92 -10.15 1.94
CA TYR A 258 1.25 -8.97 2.74
C TYR A 258 2.76 -8.84 2.92
N ASP A 259 3.26 -7.60 2.92
CA ASP A 259 4.64 -7.32 3.30
C ASP A 259 4.78 -7.42 4.82
N TYR A 260 5.52 -8.43 5.28
CA TYR A 260 5.75 -8.67 6.71
C TYR A 260 6.32 -7.45 7.44
N ASN A 261 7.28 -6.75 6.82
CA ASN A 261 7.94 -5.62 7.48
C ASN A 261 6.96 -4.46 7.67
N VAL A 262 6.16 -4.16 6.64
CA VAL A 262 5.13 -3.12 6.71
C VAL A 262 4.10 -3.45 7.80
N ILE A 263 3.62 -4.69 7.85
CA ILE A 263 2.68 -5.13 8.90
C ILE A 263 3.33 -5.04 10.27
N GLN A 264 4.56 -5.54 10.44
CA GLN A 264 5.26 -5.54 11.72
C GLN A 264 5.55 -4.13 12.22
N ASP A 265 5.86 -3.18 11.35
CA ASP A 265 6.03 -1.76 11.71
C ASP A 265 4.74 -1.16 12.27
N ILE A 266 3.59 -1.48 11.66
CA ILE A 266 2.29 -1.04 12.16
C ILE A 266 1.98 -1.68 13.51
N VAL A 267 2.23 -3.00 13.65
CA VAL A 267 2.09 -3.74 14.91
C VAL A 267 2.94 -3.10 16.01
N ASN A 268 4.21 -2.82 15.74
CA ASN A 268 5.12 -2.20 16.69
C ASN A 268 4.65 -0.80 17.10
N LYS A 269 4.16 0.01 16.15
CA LYS A 269 3.58 1.34 16.44
C LYS A 269 2.32 1.25 17.30
N LYS A 270 1.44 0.29 17.02
CA LYS A 270 0.19 0.08 17.79
C LYS A 270 0.45 -0.54 19.18
N ALA A 271 1.43 -1.43 19.29
CA ALA A 271 1.83 -2.07 20.53
C ALA A 271 2.75 -1.20 21.39
N ALA A 272 3.32 -0.13 20.84
CA ALA A 272 4.12 0.80 21.60
C ALA A 272 3.26 1.42 22.72
N PRO A 273 3.73 1.41 23.99
CA PRO A 273 2.99 2.06 25.06
C PRO A 273 2.74 3.53 24.68
N VAL A 274 1.49 3.95 24.83
CA VAL A 274 1.12 5.36 24.58
C VAL A 274 1.97 6.22 25.50
N ARG A 275 2.94 6.94 24.92
CA ARG A 275 3.83 7.81 25.68
C ARG A 275 3.00 8.88 26.34
N LYS A 276 3.02 8.92 27.67
CA LYS A 276 2.35 9.97 28.44
C LYS A 276 2.84 11.35 28.00
N SER A 277 1.95 12.31 27.98
CA SER A 277 2.35 13.68 27.67
C SER A 277 3.27 14.25 28.76
N ASN A 278 4.10 15.22 28.44
CA ASN A 278 4.94 15.90 29.42
C ASN A 278 4.12 16.51 30.56
N ASP A 279 2.88 16.91 30.28
CA ASP A 279 1.97 17.46 31.28
C ASP A 279 1.46 16.39 32.27
N GLN A 280 1.18 15.17 31.77
CA GLN A 280 0.84 14.02 32.62
C GLN A 280 2.03 13.59 33.51
N ILE A 281 3.23 13.51 32.92
CA ILE A 281 4.45 13.19 33.66
C ILE A 281 4.73 14.26 34.73
N ALA A 282 4.56 15.54 34.42
CA ALA A 282 4.72 16.62 35.37
C ALA A 282 3.73 16.48 36.56
N SER A 283 2.50 16.07 36.29
CA SER A 283 1.51 15.79 37.34
C SER A 283 1.90 14.61 38.23
N GLU A 284 2.46 13.54 37.62
CA GLU A 284 3.00 12.38 38.38
C GLU A 284 4.24 12.74 39.18
N VAL A 285 5.09 13.64 38.70
CA VAL A 285 6.22 14.21 39.44
C VAL A 285 5.74 14.96 40.66
N ILE A 286 4.70 15.77 40.54
CA ILE A 286 4.06 16.49 41.66
C ILE A 286 3.48 15.51 42.67
N ALA A 287 2.90 14.41 42.20
CA ALA A 287 2.37 13.32 43.04
C ALA A 287 3.45 12.43 43.65
N GLY A 288 4.75 12.70 43.46
CA GLY A 288 5.87 11.97 44.05
C GLY A 288 6.23 10.64 43.38
N GLN A 289 5.62 10.29 42.24
CA GLN A 289 5.81 8.98 41.61
C GLN A 289 7.18 8.82 40.94
N TRP A 290 7.93 9.87 40.74
CA TRP A 290 9.20 9.90 40.01
C TRP A 290 10.43 10.09 40.89
N GLY A 291 10.29 9.99 42.23
CA GLY A 291 11.39 10.22 43.16
C GLY A 291 11.83 11.69 43.20
N ASP A 292 13.04 11.93 43.74
CA ASP A 292 13.57 13.26 43.98
C ASP A 292 14.99 13.45 43.41
N GLY A 293 15.39 14.70 43.18
CA GLY A 293 16.75 15.08 42.80
C GLY A 293 17.29 14.30 41.60
N ASN A 294 18.45 13.67 41.77
CA ASN A 294 19.11 12.91 40.70
C ASN A 294 18.36 11.61 40.34
N ASP A 295 17.65 10.98 41.30
CA ASP A 295 16.85 9.80 41.02
C ASP A 295 15.74 10.14 40.00
N ARG A 296 15.01 11.22 40.24
CA ARG A 296 14.01 11.74 39.28
C ARG A 296 14.60 12.00 37.91
N LYS A 297 15.76 12.67 37.87
CA LYS A 297 16.43 12.97 36.61
C LYS A 297 16.77 11.72 35.83
N ASN A 298 17.30 10.69 36.50
CA ASN A 298 17.66 9.42 35.90
C ASN A 298 16.45 8.64 35.40
N ARG A 299 15.37 8.54 36.18
CA ARG A 299 14.14 7.84 35.81
C ARG A 299 13.46 8.50 34.62
N LEU A 300 13.37 9.84 34.58
CA LEU A 300 12.81 10.57 33.47
C LEU A 300 13.63 10.33 32.20
N ALA A 301 14.96 10.40 32.27
CA ALA A 301 15.84 10.13 31.15
C ALA A 301 15.72 8.69 30.63
N GLN A 302 15.67 7.68 31.51
CA GLN A 302 15.45 6.28 31.13
C GLN A 302 14.10 6.07 30.45
N ALA A 303 13.07 6.80 30.86
CA ALA A 303 11.75 6.79 30.24
C ALA A 303 11.66 7.68 28.98
N GLY A 304 12.78 8.29 28.56
CA GLY A 304 12.89 9.11 27.35
C GLY A 304 12.31 10.52 27.49
N TYR A 305 12.11 11.01 28.72
CA TYR A 305 11.64 12.39 28.94
C TYR A 305 12.80 13.33 29.27
N ASP A 306 12.73 14.56 28.74
CA ASP A 306 13.67 15.60 29.10
C ASP A 306 13.35 16.18 30.47
N TYR A 307 14.29 16.05 31.40
CA TYR A 307 14.12 16.46 32.80
C TYR A 307 13.78 17.98 32.88
N ASN A 308 14.46 18.82 32.12
CA ASN A 308 14.28 20.27 32.21
C ASN A 308 12.88 20.68 31.74
N THR A 309 12.42 20.07 30.65
CA THR A 309 11.06 20.29 30.13
C THR A 309 10.02 19.90 31.17
N ILE A 310 10.14 18.71 31.77
CA ILE A 310 9.20 18.24 32.81
C ILE A 310 9.26 19.15 34.04
N GLN A 311 10.47 19.50 34.52
CA GLN A 311 10.64 20.34 35.71
C GLN A 311 10.08 21.74 35.49
N ASN A 312 10.19 22.32 34.28
CA ASN A 312 9.59 23.60 33.96
C ASN A 312 8.05 23.55 34.09
N ILE A 313 7.42 22.47 33.57
CA ILE A 313 5.97 22.30 33.70
C ILE A 313 5.57 22.11 35.15
N VAL A 314 6.34 21.31 35.95
CA VAL A 314 6.14 21.15 37.39
C VAL A 314 6.19 22.50 38.07
N ASN A 315 7.23 23.30 37.81
CA ASN A 315 7.39 24.64 38.38
C ASN A 315 6.23 25.57 38.00
N GLN A 316 5.77 25.52 36.75
CA GLN A 316 4.59 26.28 36.32
C GLN A 316 3.33 25.85 37.07
N LYS A 317 3.09 24.53 37.20
CA LYS A 317 1.93 24.01 37.93
C LYS A 317 1.95 24.34 39.38
N LEU A 318 3.12 24.26 40.05
CA LEU A 318 3.31 24.61 41.43
C LEU A 318 3.40 26.13 41.65
N GLY A 319 3.95 26.88 40.71
CA GLY A 319 4.08 28.32 40.71
C GLY A 319 2.85 29.08 40.22
N ALA A 320 1.85 28.39 39.66
CA ALA A 320 0.61 28.98 39.16
C ALA A 320 -0.41 29.39 40.25
N SER A 321 -0.04 29.43 41.54
CA SER A 321 -0.62 30.44 42.43
C SER A 321 0.05 31.78 42.05
N GLN A 322 -0.54 32.50 41.07
CA GLN A 322 -0.06 33.87 40.77
C GLN A 322 0.02 34.62 42.09
N ALA A 323 1.24 35.12 42.40
CA ALA A 323 1.45 35.99 43.55
C ALA A 323 0.50 37.18 43.43
N VAL A 324 -0.52 37.20 44.25
CA VAL A 324 -1.47 38.31 44.31
C VAL A 324 -0.87 39.38 45.24
N TYR A 325 -0.80 40.57 44.74
CA TYR A 325 -0.29 41.73 45.49
C TYR A 325 -1.42 42.68 45.82
N TYR A 326 -1.33 43.29 47.01
CA TYR A 326 -2.21 44.32 47.49
C TYR A 326 -1.39 45.54 47.84
N THR A 327 -1.84 46.75 47.49
CA THR A 327 -1.25 48.00 47.91
C THR A 327 -2.00 48.52 49.14
N VAL A 328 -1.26 48.62 50.24
CA VAL A 328 -1.79 49.09 51.52
C VAL A 328 -2.41 50.50 51.39
N GLN A 329 -3.63 50.62 51.87
CA GLN A 329 -4.34 51.90 51.94
C GLN A 329 -4.24 52.52 53.30
N SER A 330 -4.48 53.85 53.42
CA SER A 330 -4.52 54.54 54.71
C SER A 330 -5.62 53.89 55.62
N GLY A 331 -5.20 53.53 56.83
CA GLY A 331 -6.09 52.87 57.82
C GLY A 331 -6.09 51.29 57.75
N ASP A 332 -5.39 50.70 56.79
CA ASP A 332 -5.25 49.27 56.74
C ASP A 332 -4.37 48.75 57.90
N THR A 333 -4.71 47.53 58.34
CA THR A 333 -3.87 46.75 59.26
C THR A 333 -3.50 45.39 58.62
N LEU A 334 -2.37 44.84 58.98
CA LEU A 334 -1.91 43.57 58.43
C LEU A 334 -2.93 42.44 58.69
N SER A 335 -3.62 42.45 59.85
CA SER A 335 -4.72 41.54 60.17
C SER A 335 -5.95 41.75 59.34
N GLY A 336 -6.33 42.99 59.05
CA GLY A 336 -7.48 43.32 58.19
C GLY A 336 -7.24 42.87 56.75
N ILE A 337 -6.02 43.10 56.20
CA ILE A 337 -5.61 42.64 54.86
C ILE A 337 -5.62 41.10 54.85
N ALA A 338 -5.04 40.42 55.88
CA ALA A 338 -5.03 38.98 55.96
C ALA A 338 -6.42 38.35 55.94
N SER A 339 -7.37 38.92 56.69
CA SER A 339 -8.76 38.49 56.73
C SER A 339 -9.42 38.62 55.34
N ARG A 340 -9.19 39.74 54.64
CA ARG A 340 -9.75 40.02 53.29
C ARG A 340 -9.29 39.00 52.26
N TYR A 341 -8.05 38.46 52.39
CA TYR A 341 -7.49 37.50 51.48
C TYR A 341 -7.48 36.04 51.98
N GLY A 342 -8.20 35.75 53.06
CA GLY A 342 -8.39 34.40 53.60
C GLY A 342 -7.10 33.77 54.15
N THR A 343 -6.23 34.58 54.73
CA THR A 343 -4.94 34.15 55.31
C THR A 343 -4.75 34.71 56.75
N THR A 344 -3.61 34.49 57.37
CA THR A 344 -3.30 35.05 58.69
C THR A 344 -2.25 36.15 58.55
N TRP A 345 -2.25 37.09 59.49
CA TRP A 345 -1.27 38.16 59.52
C TRP A 345 0.15 37.64 59.68
N GLN A 346 0.36 36.51 60.39
CA GLN A 346 1.67 35.86 60.53
C GLN A 346 2.20 35.38 59.17
N LYS A 347 1.32 34.76 58.36
CA LYS A 347 1.68 34.36 57.00
C LYS A 347 1.99 35.53 56.11
N LEU A 348 1.21 36.60 56.18
CA LEU A 348 1.51 37.83 55.41
C LEU A 348 2.83 38.49 55.86
N GLN A 349 3.09 38.51 57.17
CA GLN A 349 4.32 39.01 57.76
C GLN A 349 5.52 38.27 57.21
N ALA A 350 5.50 36.91 57.31
CA ALA A 350 6.58 36.05 56.82
C ALA A 350 6.78 36.18 55.32
N MET A 351 5.68 36.17 54.55
CA MET A 351 5.70 36.24 53.09
C MET A 351 6.31 37.54 52.55
N ASN A 352 6.17 38.62 53.30
CA ASN A 352 6.64 39.95 52.91
C ASN A 352 7.86 40.44 53.70
N GLY A 353 8.45 39.61 54.58
CA GLY A 353 9.62 39.99 55.36
C GLY A 353 9.36 41.15 56.31
N ILE A 354 8.14 41.28 56.84
CA ILE A 354 7.77 42.42 57.70
C ILE A 354 8.30 42.12 59.12
N SER A 355 9.23 42.95 59.61
CA SER A 355 9.80 42.77 60.94
C SER A 355 8.83 43.06 62.08
N ASN A 356 8.00 44.12 61.92
CA ASN A 356 6.99 44.51 62.93
C ASN A 356 5.60 44.49 62.27
N PRO A 357 4.67 43.57 62.67
CA PRO A 357 3.36 43.44 62.03
C PRO A 357 2.43 44.64 62.21
N ASN A 358 2.76 45.54 63.13
CA ASN A 358 2.03 46.79 63.40
C ASN A 358 2.52 47.95 62.57
N MET A 359 3.58 47.75 61.76
CA MET A 359 4.19 48.83 60.97
C MET A 359 4.08 48.48 59.46
N ILE A 360 2.97 48.78 58.85
CA ILE A 360 2.74 48.83 57.42
C ILE A 360 2.38 50.25 56.99
N TYR A 361 2.71 50.62 55.78
CA TYR A 361 2.55 52.01 55.33
C TYR A 361 1.66 52.10 54.12
N ALA A 362 0.80 53.09 54.03
CA ALA A 362 0.01 53.38 52.82
C ALA A 362 0.92 53.48 51.61
N GLY A 363 0.59 52.78 50.53
CA GLY A 363 1.44 52.63 49.29
C GLY A 363 2.37 51.42 49.32
N GLN A 364 2.56 50.76 50.46
CA GLN A 364 3.39 49.55 50.54
C GLN A 364 2.69 48.42 49.77
N ARG A 365 3.44 47.70 48.90
CA ARG A 365 2.94 46.58 48.14
C ARG A 365 3.22 45.29 48.88
N LEU A 366 2.17 44.57 49.27
CA LEU A 366 2.26 43.30 49.94
C LEU A 366 1.84 42.17 49.08
N ARG A 367 2.61 41.07 49.05
CA ARG A 367 2.14 39.80 48.49
C ARG A 367 1.10 39.18 49.44
N VAL A 368 -0.12 38.87 48.92
CA VAL A 368 -1.24 38.39 49.74
C VAL A 368 -1.67 36.96 49.41
N LYS A 369 -1.15 36.40 48.30
CA LYS A 369 -1.24 34.99 47.90
C LYS A 369 0.04 34.55 47.21
#